data_77f6db849e0ff6822086673ed4eda01a
#
_entry.id   77f6db849e0ff6822086673ed4eda01a
#
_cell.length_a   1.000
_cell.length_b   1.000
_cell.length_c   1.000
_cell.angle_alpha   90.00
_cell.angle_beta   90.00
_cell.angle_gamma   90.00
#
_symmetry.space_group_name_H-M   'P 1'
#
loop_
_entity.id
_entity.type
_entity.pdbx_description
1 polymer ?
#
loop_
_entity_poly.entity_id
_entity_poly.type
_entity_poly.pdbx_seq_one_letter_code
_entity_poly.pdbx_strand_id
1 'polypeptide(L)'
;VPTPYLPQVLRTPAFLLFTAICLLTAIRAPAAGVTLITHGQQFGGGNPGWLDDMASAIAARNGPATTIIHVEVDVVNGSLGIAQLVVQSGTLPTPSSTNAEVILKLFWGNVAGGSYSATEIANQAVPLLLLPIDWGGGVVTSPFAEMPVHLVGHSRGASVIAQISKQLAAQGIWVDQLTTLDPFPVSLFGDPAVSIFDNVIFSDSCRQGLSFPEGVSLTGTTTQVLDSRFMADMIPDVTPTDHTQVHEWYHGLIDTNATSVDGDPIPRSVWYVPGDVGYQYSRLAGGTYTGGTRATNNTGLRFAGAPRTAVTRTATGSNLWDNLAIANLATNTTVIQGASFNAEVYFEDVNHDASLQLGLDTDDNPYNGVAGIPLFKTNTSALPGTFASVSLGTAGVSPGIYRVYGRITNTNRSRWFVPIGRVTVLQNTGPVLQPPVRSGNGIVLLNLTGQIGGTYVIETSTNLTSWTPLATNVLSANPWVYPDTPPANPPQRYYRAFLRP
;
A
#
# COMPACT_ATOMS: atom_id res chain seq x y z
N VAL A 1 4.84 -86.48 16.61
CA VAL A 1 3.87 -85.38 16.47
C VAL A 1 4.62 -84.22 15.86
N PRO A 2 4.39 -83.82 14.58
CA PRO A 2 5.11 -82.75 13.93
C PRO A 2 4.30 -81.43 14.16
N THR A 3 5.01 -80.38 14.53
CA THR A 3 4.54 -78.98 14.61
C THR A 3 4.35 -78.37 13.22
N PRO A 4 3.30 -77.62 12.97
CA PRO A 4 3.07 -76.99 11.65
C PRO A 4 3.86 -75.67 11.48
N TYR A 5 4.46 -75.58 10.31
CA TYR A 5 5.06 -74.34 9.78
C TYR A 5 3.98 -73.24 9.54
N LEU A 6 4.22 -72.03 10.07
CA LEU A 6 3.52 -70.85 9.72
C LEU A 6 4.30 -70.06 8.65
N PRO A 7 3.67 -69.54 7.59
CA PRO A 7 4.36 -68.79 6.57
C PRO A 7 4.64 -67.35 7.06
N GLN A 8 5.89 -66.90 6.80
CA GLN A 8 6.30 -65.51 7.01
C GLN A 8 5.53 -64.60 6.02
N VAL A 9 4.73 -63.73 6.58
CA VAL A 9 4.13 -62.59 5.86
C VAL A 9 5.22 -61.53 5.69
N LEU A 10 5.68 -61.31 4.46
CA LEU A 10 6.48 -60.16 4.07
C LEU A 10 5.71 -58.86 4.37
N ARG A 11 6.13 -58.12 5.40
CA ARG A 11 5.70 -56.76 5.65
C ARG A 11 6.48 -55.83 4.76
N THR A 12 5.87 -55.36 3.67
CA THR A 12 6.30 -54.19 2.93
C THR A 12 6.16 -52.94 3.83
N PRO A 13 7.20 -52.12 4.00
CA PRO A 13 7.02 -50.84 4.68
C PRO A 13 6.25 -49.90 3.72
N ALA A 14 5.00 -49.58 4.09
CA ALA A 14 4.29 -48.47 3.48
C ALA A 14 5.01 -47.16 3.82
N PHE A 15 5.78 -46.64 2.87
CA PHE A 15 6.24 -45.27 2.89
C PHE A 15 5.02 -44.34 2.79
N LEU A 16 4.52 -43.89 3.91
CA LEU A 16 3.62 -42.74 3.99
C LEU A 16 4.41 -41.49 3.60
N LEU A 17 4.33 -41.12 2.32
CA LEU A 17 4.77 -39.83 1.83
C LEU A 17 3.80 -38.78 2.36
N PHE A 18 4.10 -38.24 3.54
CA PHE A 18 3.47 -37.00 4.03
C PHE A 18 4.01 -35.87 3.15
N THR A 19 3.33 -35.57 2.07
CA THR A 19 3.46 -34.29 1.39
C THR A 19 2.85 -33.25 2.32
N ALA A 20 3.67 -32.71 3.22
CA ALA A 20 3.36 -31.47 3.91
C ALA A 20 3.31 -30.38 2.85
N ILE A 21 2.12 -30.14 2.28
CA ILE A 21 1.81 -28.87 1.64
C ILE A 21 1.80 -27.86 2.77
N CYS A 22 2.97 -27.30 3.10
CA CYS A 22 3.06 -26.03 3.77
C CYS A 22 2.42 -24.99 2.83
N LEU A 23 1.11 -24.83 2.91
CA LEU A 23 0.49 -23.55 2.65
C LEU A 23 1.11 -22.58 3.67
N LEU A 24 2.25 -22.02 3.32
CA LEU A 24 2.72 -20.77 3.89
C LEU A 24 1.69 -19.70 3.48
N THR A 25 0.56 -19.66 4.18
CA THR A 25 -0.16 -18.41 4.33
C THR A 25 0.83 -17.51 5.04
N ALA A 26 1.56 -16.71 4.28
CA ALA A 26 2.32 -15.62 4.85
C ALA A 26 1.32 -14.81 5.67
N ILE A 27 1.39 -14.98 7.00
CA ILE A 27 0.65 -14.16 7.95
C ILE A 27 1.17 -12.76 7.68
N ARG A 28 0.36 -11.96 7.00
CA ARG A 28 0.64 -10.55 6.83
C ARG A 28 0.66 -9.97 8.23
N ALA A 29 1.77 -9.39 8.62
CA ALA A 29 1.77 -8.47 9.73
C ALA A 29 1.29 -7.11 9.17
N PRO A 30 0.06 -6.67 9.41
CA PRO A 30 -0.39 -5.36 9.01
C PRO A 30 0.37 -4.32 9.82
N ALA A 31 0.60 -3.18 9.23
CA ALA A 31 1.24 -2.08 9.90
C ALA A 31 0.30 -1.47 10.94
N ALA A 32 0.78 -1.19 12.14
CA ALA A 32 0.01 -0.48 13.16
C ALA A 32 -0.17 0.98 12.76
N GLY A 33 -1.41 1.47 12.77
CA GLY A 33 -1.77 2.84 12.45
C GLY A 33 -3.23 3.13 12.75
N VAL A 34 -3.60 4.41 12.71
CA VAL A 34 -4.99 4.85 12.76
C VAL A 34 -5.28 5.74 11.56
N THR A 35 -6.31 5.38 10.80
CA THR A 35 -6.84 6.20 9.70
C THR A 35 -8.22 6.69 10.09
N LEU A 36 -8.41 8.00 10.14
CA LEU A 36 -9.72 8.62 10.30
C LEU A 36 -10.18 9.15 8.95
N ILE A 37 -11.37 8.71 8.51
CA ILE A 37 -12.00 9.16 7.27
C ILE A 37 -13.32 9.87 7.59
N THR A 38 -13.61 10.99 6.90
CA THR A 38 -14.82 11.77 7.14
C THR A 38 -15.34 12.46 5.88
N HIS A 39 -16.65 12.65 5.85
CA HIS A 39 -17.39 13.24 4.74
C HIS A 39 -17.55 14.76 4.87
N GLY A 40 -18.11 15.38 3.83
CA GLY A 40 -18.44 16.80 3.78
C GLY A 40 -19.88 17.11 4.18
N GLN A 41 -20.43 18.16 3.56
CA GLN A 41 -21.83 18.59 3.73
C GLN A 41 -22.78 17.49 3.26
N GLN A 42 -23.83 17.24 4.04
CA GLN A 42 -24.93 16.36 3.66
C GLN A 42 -26.23 17.16 3.62
N PHE A 43 -26.78 17.33 2.43
CA PHE A 43 -28.07 17.99 2.26
C PHE A 43 -29.19 16.98 2.52
N GLY A 44 -29.98 17.22 3.57
CA GLY A 44 -31.05 16.29 3.97
C GLY A 44 -30.67 15.31 5.08
N GLY A 45 -29.44 15.38 5.57
CA GLY A 45 -28.95 14.49 6.63
C GLY A 45 -28.55 13.10 6.11
N GLY A 46 -28.16 12.23 7.04
CA GLY A 46 -27.76 10.85 6.74
C GLY A 46 -26.26 10.68 6.50
N ASN A 47 -25.84 9.45 6.56
CA ASN A 47 -24.45 9.04 6.43
C ASN A 47 -24.16 8.54 5.01
N PRO A 48 -23.17 9.09 4.30
CA PRO A 48 -22.86 8.66 2.93
C PRO A 48 -22.18 7.28 2.91
N GLY A 49 -22.61 6.41 1.97
CA GLY A 49 -22.13 5.02 1.86
C GLY A 49 -20.65 4.91 1.48
N TRP A 50 -20.09 5.88 0.75
CA TRP A 50 -18.72 5.84 0.28
C TRP A 50 -17.66 5.74 1.41
N LEU A 51 -17.99 6.18 2.65
CA LEU A 51 -17.11 5.97 3.80
C LEU A 51 -16.99 4.50 4.18
N ASP A 52 -18.08 3.73 4.04
CA ASP A 52 -18.07 2.28 4.29
C ASP A 52 -17.23 1.56 3.23
N ASP A 53 -17.41 1.93 1.97
CA ASP A 53 -16.67 1.35 0.85
C ASP A 53 -15.18 1.67 0.95
N MET A 54 -14.83 2.92 1.21
CA MET A 54 -13.43 3.33 1.38
C MET A 54 -12.77 2.65 2.59
N ALA A 55 -13.45 2.56 3.72
CA ALA A 55 -12.94 1.84 4.89
C ALA A 55 -12.71 0.36 4.59
N SER A 56 -13.61 -0.27 3.85
CA SER A 56 -13.49 -1.67 3.42
C SER A 56 -12.32 -1.87 2.48
N ALA A 57 -12.11 -0.96 1.54
CA ALA A 57 -10.97 -0.98 0.61
C ALA A 57 -9.63 -0.82 1.36
N ILE A 58 -9.55 0.12 2.31
CA ILE A 58 -8.37 0.29 3.17
C ILE A 58 -8.12 -0.98 3.99
N ALA A 59 -9.17 -1.56 4.59
CA ALA A 59 -9.04 -2.79 5.37
C ALA A 59 -8.58 -3.98 4.52
N ALA A 60 -9.11 -4.13 3.32
CA ALA A 60 -8.69 -5.17 2.38
C ALA A 60 -7.20 -5.03 1.99
N ARG A 61 -6.74 -3.80 1.82
CA ARG A 61 -5.33 -3.50 1.55
C ARG A 61 -4.43 -3.83 2.76
N ASN A 62 -4.86 -3.48 3.97
CA ASN A 62 -4.06 -3.65 5.18
C ASN A 62 -4.10 -5.07 5.73
N GLY A 63 -5.17 -5.80 5.50
CA GLY A 63 -5.31 -7.20 5.86
C GLY A 63 -6.23 -7.46 7.06
N PRO A 64 -6.36 -8.73 7.48
CA PRO A 64 -7.42 -9.18 8.39
C PRO A 64 -7.32 -8.67 9.83
N ALA A 65 -6.19 -8.11 10.23
CA ALA A 65 -6.04 -7.52 11.57
C ALA A 65 -6.54 -6.07 11.65
N THR A 66 -7.14 -5.55 10.56
CA THR A 66 -7.70 -4.20 10.52
C THR A 66 -9.04 -4.16 11.26
N THR A 67 -9.20 -3.17 12.12
CA THR A 67 -10.44 -2.90 12.85
C THR A 67 -11.14 -1.69 12.25
N ILE A 68 -12.42 -1.84 11.90
CA ILE A 68 -13.25 -0.73 11.43
C ILE A 68 -14.20 -0.32 12.57
N ILE A 69 -14.18 0.96 12.90
CA ILE A 69 -14.99 1.55 13.95
C ILE A 69 -15.87 2.64 13.33
N HIS A 70 -17.19 2.52 13.56
CA HIS A 70 -18.15 3.56 13.25
C HIS A 70 -18.21 4.55 14.40
N VAL A 71 -18.07 5.82 14.08
CA VAL A 71 -18.17 6.95 14.99
C VAL A 71 -19.24 7.89 14.43
N GLU A 72 -20.31 8.14 15.17
CA GLU A 72 -21.33 9.10 14.78
C GLU A 72 -21.41 10.25 15.77
N VAL A 73 -21.28 11.46 15.26
CA VAL A 73 -21.48 12.71 15.98
C VAL A 73 -22.86 13.24 15.65
N ASP A 74 -23.68 13.44 16.67
CA ASP A 74 -25.05 13.96 16.54
C ASP A 74 -25.44 14.73 17.81
N VAL A 75 -26.67 15.24 17.83
CA VAL A 75 -27.23 15.88 19.02
C VAL A 75 -27.66 14.81 20.04
N VAL A 76 -26.94 14.74 21.14
CA VAL A 76 -27.22 13.84 22.26
C VAL A 76 -27.65 14.68 23.47
N ASN A 77 -28.86 14.46 23.97
CA ASN A 77 -29.42 15.21 25.09
C ASN A 77 -29.37 16.77 24.93
N GLY A 78 -29.59 17.20 23.67
CA GLY A 78 -29.63 18.64 23.33
C GLY A 78 -28.27 19.30 23.12
N SER A 79 -27.19 18.55 23.12
CA SER A 79 -25.84 19.04 22.86
C SER A 79 -25.12 18.12 21.84
N LEU A 80 -24.17 18.66 21.10
CA LEU A 80 -23.34 17.87 20.20
C LEU A 80 -22.51 16.85 20.99
N GLY A 81 -22.50 15.62 20.56
CA GLY A 81 -21.78 14.53 21.23
C GLY A 81 -21.61 13.31 20.36
N ILE A 82 -20.93 12.29 20.88
CA ILE A 82 -20.83 10.97 20.23
C ILE A 82 -22.15 10.23 20.44
N ALA A 83 -22.93 10.09 19.39
CA ALA A 83 -24.20 9.37 19.38
C ALA A 83 -23.99 7.87 19.24
N GLN A 84 -22.96 7.46 18.47
CA GLN A 84 -22.64 6.05 18.26
C GLN A 84 -21.12 5.85 18.21
N LEU A 85 -20.67 4.77 18.84
CA LEU A 85 -19.30 4.28 18.79
C LEU A 85 -19.32 2.76 18.78
N VAL A 86 -19.10 2.14 17.62
CA VAL A 86 -19.29 0.70 17.43
C VAL A 86 -18.17 0.09 16.59
N VAL A 87 -17.61 -1.03 17.06
CA VAL A 87 -16.73 -1.87 16.26
C VAL A 87 -17.57 -2.62 15.22
N GLN A 88 -17.41 -2.32 13.95
CA GLN A 88 -18.13 -2.95 12.86
C GLN A 88 -17.47 -4.23 12.36
N SER A 89 -16.14 -4.25 12.37
CA SER A 89 -15.37 -5.43 11.96
C SER A 89 -13.98 -5.42 12.59
N GLY A 90 -13.34 -6.59 12.62
CA GLY A 90 -12.01 -6.76 13.17
C GLY A 90 -12.01 -6.96 14.68
N THR A 91 -10.83 -6.88 15.28
CA THR A 91 -10.59 -7.04 16.72
C THR A 91 -9.86 -5.81 17.23
N LEU A 92 -10.36 -5.22 18.30
CA LEU A 92 -9.71 -4.07 18.94
C LEU A 92 -8.24 -4.36 19.24
N PRO A 93 -7.33 -3.41 18.98
CA PRO A 93 -5.92 -3.61 19.25
C PRO A 93 -5.68 -3.76 20.75
N THR A 94 -4.81 -4.67 21.11
CA THR A 94 -4.28 -4.79 22.47
C THR A 94 -3.09 -3.85 22.66
N PRO A 95 -2.74 -3.49 23.90
CA PRO A 95 -1.61 -2.61 24.17
C PRO A 95 -0.26 -3.03 23.60
N SER A 96 -0.06 -4.30 23.31
CA SER A 96 1.16 -4.83 22.69
C SER A 96 1.03 -5.11 21.19
N SER A 97 -0.07 -4.70 20.56
CA SER A 97 -0.29 -4.94 19.12
C SER A 97 0.69 -4.10 18.30
N THR A 98 1.59 -4.76 17.61
CA THR A 98 2.50 -4.13 16.62
C THR A 98 1.89 -4.04 15.23
N ASN A 99 0.78 -4.75 14.99
CA ASN A 99 0.20 -5.02 13.69
C ASN A 99 -1.29 -4.63 13.61
N ALA A 100 -1.77 -3.77 14.51
CA ALA A 100 -3.15 -3.35 14.54
C ALA A 100 -3.35 -2.09 13.70
N GLU A 101 -4.16 -2.18 12.66
CA GLU A 101 -4.67 -1.02 11.93
C GLU A 101 -6.09 -0.71 12.39
N VAL A 102 -6.37 0.55 12.67
CA VAL A 102 -7.69 1.02 13.09
C VAL A 102 -8.20 2.04 12.08
N ILE A 103 -9.40 1.84 11.57
CA ILE A 103 -10.08 2.80 10.71
C ILE A 103 -11.26 3.38 11.48
N LEU A 104 -11.24 4.69 11.71
CA LEU A 104 -12.33 5.45 12.30
C LEU A 104 -13.14 6.09 11.18
N LYS A 105 -14.38 5.66 10.97
CA LYS A 105 -15.33 6.33 10.08
C LYS A 105 -16.09 7.36 10.88
N LEU A 106 -15.79 8.63 10.68
CA LEU A 106 -16.43 9.74 11.38
C LEU A 106 -17.61 10.28 10.58
N PHE A 107 -18.81 9.94 11.03
CA PHE A 107 -20.07 10.42 10.51
C PHE A 107 -20.63 11.58 11.33
N TRP A 108 -21.23 12.55 10.67
CA TRP A 108 -21.90 13.70 11.26
C TRP A 108 -22.97 14.26 10.31
N GLY A 109 -23.50 13.41 9.43
CA GLY A 109 -24.43 13.79 8.36
C GLY A 109 -25.69 14.49 8.87
N ASN A 110 -26.25 14.05 9.98
CA ASN A 110 -27.46 14.63 10.55
C ASN A 110 -27.25 16.08 11.05
N VAL A 111 -26.03 16.45 11.43
CA VAL A 111 -25.65 17.78 11.90
C VAL A 111 -24.86 18.59 10.86
N ALA A 112 -24.61 18.01 9.69
CA ALA A 112 -23.86 18.66 8.62
C ALA A 112 -24.63 19.85 7.98
N GLY A 113 -25.93 19.96 8.21
CA GLY A 113 -26.80 20.98 7.63
C GLY A 113 -26.60 22.42 8.13
N GLY A 114 -25.59 22.69 8.99
CA GLY A 114 -25.13 24.05 9.27
C GLY A 114 -25.34 24.55 10.70
N SER A 115 -25.79 23.70 11.62
CA SER A 115 -25.92 24.08 13.03
C SER A 115 -24.59 24.09 13.81
N TYR A 116 -23.60 23.37 13.27
CA TYR A 116 -22.31 23.20 13.93
C TYR A 116 -21.14 23.39 12.95
N SER A 117 -20.08 24.02 13.43
CA SER A 117 -18.85 24.22 12.67
C SER A 117 -17.97 22.98 12.64
N ALA A 118 -17.03 22.94 11.68
CA ALA A 118 -16.00 21.91 11.60
C ALA A 118 -15.16 21.80 12.88
N THR A 119 -14.96 22.90 13.60
CA THR A 119 -14.27 22.91 14.88
C THR A 119 -15.06 22.15 15.96
N GLU A 120 -16.38 22.36 16.01
CA GLU A 120 -17.21 21.68 17.00
C GLU A 120 -17.28 20.16 16.73
N ILE A 121 -17.36 19.75 15.46
CA ILE A 121 -17.25 18.33 15.08
C ILE A 121 -15.89 17.75 15.48
N ALA A 122 -14.80 18.46 15.20
CA ALA A 122 -13.44 18.04 15.59
C ALA A 122 -13.30 17.89 17.11
N ASN A 123 -13.95 18.75 17.90
CA ASN A 123 -13.95 18.66 19.36
C ASN A 123 -14.56 17.35 19.88
N GLN A 124 -15.46 16.73 19.14
CA GLN A 124 -16.02 15.43 19.49
C GLN A 124 -15.08 14.27 19.09
N ALA A 125 -14.39 14.39 17.95
CA ALA A 125 -13.52 13.35 17.44
C ALA A 125 -12.16 13.25 18.16
N VAL A 126 -11.59 14.38 18.56
CA VAL A 126 -10.25 14.44 19.18
C VAL A 126 -10.12 13.60 20.45
N PRO A 127 -11.07 13.58 21.39
CA PRO A 127 -11.00 12.72 22.57
C PRO A 127 -10.87 11.23 22.24
N LEU A 128 -11.45 10.76 21.13
CA LEU A 128 -11.32 9.37 20.69
C LEU A 128 -9.89 9.01 20.31
N LEU A 129 -9.12 9.98 19.84
CA LEU A 129 -7.71 9.78 19.50
C LEU A 129 -6.80 9.91 20.73
N LEU A 130 -7.17 10.76 21.69
CA LEU A 130 -6.31 11.18 22.81
C LEU A 130 -6.50 10.40 24.11
N LEU A 131 -7.68 9.81 24.31
CA LEU A 131 -8.05 9.17 25.58
C LEU A 131 -8.23 7.67 25.40
N PRO A 132 -8.00 6.90 26.47
CA PRO A 132 -8.43 5.51 26.51
C PRO A 132 -9.94 5.40 26.31
N ILE A 133 -10.38 4.39 25.56
CA ILE A 133 -11.80 4.14 25.30
C ILE A 133 -12.20 2.86 26.04
N ASP A 134 -13.21 2.96 26.90
CA ASP A 134 -13.84 1.80 27.54
C ASP A 134 -14.97 1.30 26.62
N TRP A 135 -14.80 0.08 26.11
CA TRP A 135 -15.74 -0.60 25.23
C TRP A 135 -16.77 -1.45 25.98
N GLY A 136 -16.70 -1.43 27.32
CA GLY A 136 -17.49 -2.32 28.17
C GLY A 136 -16.89 -3.72 28.32
N GLY A 137 -17.44 -4.51 29.26
CA GLY A 137 -16.96 -5.86 29.50
C GLY A 137 -15.50 -5.98 29.98
N GLY A 138 -14.89 -4.89 30.44
CA GLY A 138 -13.49 -4.84 30.85
C GLY A 138 -12.49 -4.64 29.70
N VAL A 139 -12.98 -4.33 28.50
CA VAL A 139 -12.14 -4.04 27.33
C VAL A 139 -11.86 -2.55 27.27
N VAL A 140 -10.62 -2.15 27.43
CA VAL A 140 -10.16 -0.75 27.33
C VAL A 140 -9.03 -0.69 26.32
N THR A 141 -9.18 0.20 25.31
CA THR A 141 -8.09 0.50 24.38
C THR A 141 -7.30 1.71 24.89
N SER A 142 -6.00 1.71 24.60
CA SER A 142 -5.17 2.90 24.76
C SER A 142 -5.53 3.98 23.73
N PRO A 143 -5.07 5.22 23.91
CA PRO A 143 -5.28 6.28 22.94
C PRO A 143 -4.79 5.90 21.54
N PHE A 144 -5.63 6.02 20.53
CA PHE A 144 -5.26 5.66 19.16
C PHE A 144 -4.13 6.54 18.60
N ALA A 145 -3.97 7.76 19.10
CA ALA A 145 -2.86 8.63 18.70
C ALA A 145 -1.46 8.18 19.19
N GLU A 146 -1.37 7.05 19.90
CA GLU A 146 -0.09 6.37 20.11
C GLU A 146 0.47 5.78 18.81
N MET A 147 -0.41 5.43 17.88
CA MET A 147 -0.07 4.94 16.55
C MET A 147 0.10 6.11 15.56
N PRO A 148 0.76 5.91 14.41
CA PRO A 148 0.76 6.85 13.30
C PRO A 148 -0.65 7.23 12.88
N VAL A 149 -0.90 8.53 12.66
CA VAL A 149 -2.22 9.08 12.37
C VAL A 149 -2.31 9.49 10.90
N HIS A 150 -3.29 8.96 10.19
CA HIS A 150 -3.70 9.43 8.87
C HIS A 150 -5.11 10.00 8.94
N LEU A 151 -5.28 11.24 8.51
CA LEU A 151 -6.56 11.94 8.46
C LEU A 151 -6.98 12.17 7.00
N VAL A 152 -8.18 11.71 6.63
CA VAL A 152 -8.74 11.87 5.27
C VAL A 152 -10.08 12.59 5.37
N GLY A 153 -10.26 13.70 4.65
CA GLY A 153 -11.50 14.47 4.70
C GLY A 153 -11.91 15.01 3.33
N HIS A 154 -13.16 14.74 2.96
CA HIS A 154 -13.76 15.24 1.73
C HIS A 154 -14.55 16.51 1.97
N SER A 155 -14.45 17.46 1.03
CA SER A 155 -15.26 18.68 1.05
C SER A 155 -15.11 19.45 2.37
N ARG A 156 -16.21 19.74 3.06
CA ARG A 156 -16.26 20.34 4.41
C ARG A 156 -15.52 19.50 5.46
N GLY A 157 -15.44 18.17 5.27
CA GLY A 157 -14.65 17.27 6.12
C GLY A 157 -13.15 17.59 6.12
N ALA A 158 -12.62 18.25 5.09
CA ALA A 158 -11.25 18.74 5.08
C ALA A 158 -11.02 19.80 6.20
N SER A 159 -12.02 20.66 6.48
CA SER A 159 -11.96 21.57 7.62
C SER A 159 -11.98 20.82 8.95
N VAL A 160 -12.76 19.75 9.06
CA VAL A 160 -12.82 18.92 10.27
C VAL A 160 -11.45 18.32 10.57
N ILE A 161 -10.82 17.66 9.58
CA ILE A 161 -9.51 17.03 9.80
C ILE A 161 -8.38 18.05 10.03
N ALA A 162 -8.46 19.23 9.42
CA ALA A 162 -7.53 20.31 9.70
C ALA A 162 -7.64 20.77 11.17
N GLN A 163 -8.86 20.89 11.71
CA GLN A 163 -9.07 21.22 13.12
C GLN A 163 -8.66 20.09 14.07
N ILE A 164 -8.86 18.82 13.69
CA ILE A 164 -8.31 17.68 14.44
C ILE A 164 -6.78 17.79 14.49
N SER A 165 -6.12 18.00 13.36
CA SER A 165 -4.66 18.12 13.32
C SER A 165 -4.15 19.29 14.18
N LYS A 166 -4.84 20.43 14.16
CA LYS A 166 -4.52 21.58 15.03
C LYS A 166 -4.59 21.24 16.51
N GLN A 167 -5.62 20.53 16.93
CA GLN A 167 -5.80 20.14 18.33
C GLN A 167 -4.76 19.10 18.76
N LEU A 168 -4.42 18.14 17.88
CA LEU A 168 -3.34 17.21 18.12
C LEU A 168 -1.99 17.94 18.27
N ALA A 169 -1.74 18.97 17.45
CA ALA A 169 -0.53 19.79 17.57
C ALA A 169 -0.43 20.49 18.94
N ALA A 170 -1.57 21.01 19.46
CA ALA A 170 -1.62 21.62 20.78
C ALA A 170 -1.27 20.63 21.92
N GLN A 171 -1.42 19.33 21.66
CA GLN A 171 -1.02 18.24 22.57
C GLN A 171 0.38 17.68 22.25
N GLY A 172 1.10 18.30 21.33
CA GLY A 172 2.43 17.83 20.93
C GLY A 172 2.42 16.52 20.14
N ILE A 173 1.37 16.25 19.35
CA ILE A 173 1.22 15.03 18.60
C ILE A 173 1.38 15.31 17.11
N TRP A 174 2.20 14.49 16.46
CA TRP A 174 2.36 14.50 15.02
C TRP A 174 1.21 13.80 14.31
N VAL A 175 0.80 14.37 13.17
CA VAL A 175 -0.06 13.72 12.18
C VAL A 175 0.84 13.25 11.05
N ASP A 176 0.86 11.94 10.79
CA ASP A 176 1.76 11.33 9.82
C ASP A 176 1.35 11.69 8.39
N GLN A 177 0.04 11.67 8.12
CA GLN A 177 -0.51 12.08 6.84
C GLN A 177 -1.85 12.81 7.01
N LEU A 178 -2.06 13.85 6.24
CA LEU A 178 -3.32 14.56 6.12
C LEU A 178 -3.68 14.69 4.64
N THR A 179 -4.79 14.08 4.25
CA THR A 179 -5.30 14.04 2.87
C THR A 179 -6.60 14.81 2.78
N THR A 180 -6.64 15.83 1.94
CA THR A 180 -7.86 16.57 1.63
C THR A 180 -8.38 16.19 0.24
N LEU A 181 -9.65 15.84 0.16
CA LEU A 181 -10.36 15.48 -1.05
C LEU A 181 -11.35 16.60 -1.38
N ASP A 182 -11.04 17.36 -2.40
CA ASP A 182 -11.79 18.55 -2.83
C ASP A 182 -12.20 19.48 -1.69
N PRO A 183 -11.23 20.04 -0.94
CA PRO A 183 -11.48 20.76 0.30
C PRO A 183 -12.35 22.00 0.07
N PHE A 184 -13.51 22.06 0.76
CA PHE A 184 -14.46 23.16 0.62
C PHE A 184 -15.02 23.59 2.00
N PRO A 185 -14.37 24.57 2.68
CA PRO A 185 -14.86 25.12 3.95
C PRO A 185 -16.12 25.94 3.73
N VAL A 186 -17.12 25.76 4.58
CA VAL A 186 -18.38 26.53 4.52
C VAL A 186 -18.38 27.59 5.61
N SER A 187 -17.87 28.77 5.28
CA SER A 187 -17.75 29.90 6.24
C SER A 187 -19.08 30.34 6.86
N LEU A 188 -20.19 30.15 6.13
CA LEU A 188 -21.53 30.40 6.62
C LEU A 188 -21.88 29.56 7.87
N PHE A 189 -21.28 28.37 7.99
CA PHE A 189 -21.45 27.47 9.14
C PHE A 189 -20.34 27.63 10.18
N GLY A 190 -19.53 28.69 10.08
CA GLY A 190 -18.43 28.95 10.98
C GLY A 190 -17.21 28.05 10.78
N ASP A 191 -17.10 27.39 9.63
CA ASP A 191 -15.93 26.57 9.36
C ASP A 191 -14.69 27.44 9.17
N PRO A 192 -13.59 27.15 9.85
CA PRO A 192 -12.32 27.78 9.56
C PRO A 192 -11.82 27.39 8.17
N ALA A 193 -11.00 28.25 7.57
CA ALA A 193 -10.26 27.89 6.36
C ALA A 193 -9.41 26.64 6.60
N VAL A 194 -9.37 25.76 5.60
CA VAL A 194 -8.51 24.56 5.64
C VAL A 194 -7.05 25.00 5.66
N SER A 195 -6.32 24.56 6.65
CA SER A 195 -4.91 24.91 6.85
C SER A 195 -4.09 23.67 7.18
N ILE A 196 -2.87 23.62 6.67
CA ILE A 196 -1.90 22.56 7.00
C ILE A 196 -0.99 23.09 8.11
N PHE A 197 -0.96 22.39 9.23
CA PHE A 197 -0.17 22.79 10.40
C PHE A 197 1.18 22.07 10.42
N ASP A 198 2.14 22.67 11.13
CA ASP A 198 3.54 22.16 11.17
C ASP A 198 3.70 20.79 11.80
N ASN A 199 2.71 20.30 12.55
CA ASN A 199 2.70 18.96 13.09
C ASN A 199 2.28 17.88 12.05
N VAL A 200 1.82 18.29 10.87
CA VAL A 200 1.54 17.36 9.77
C VAL A 200 2.82 17.07 9.03
N ILE A 201 3.19 15.78 8.96
CA ILE A 201 4.44 15.37 8.36
C ILE A 201 4.34 15.39 6.85
N PHE A 202 3.31 14.74 6.32
CA PHE A 202 2.99 14.73 4.91
C PHE A 202 1.55 15.20 4.70
N SER A 203 1.34 16.03 3.68
CA SER A 203 0.01 16.45 3.28
C SER A 203 -0.14 16.37 1.79
N ASP A 204 -1.26 15.79 1.36
CA ASP A 204 -1.72 15.76 -0.02
C ASP A 204 -3.12 16.32 -0.15
N SER A 205 -3.37 17.01 -1.26
CA SER A 205 -4.65 17.62 -1.59
C SER A 205 -5.02 17.24 -3.03
N CYS A 206 -6.11 16.50 -3.18
CA CYS A 206 -6.68 16.19 -4.48
C CYS A 206 -7.87 17.11 -4.69
N ARG A 207 -7.92 17.82 -5.82
CA ARG A 207 -8.98 18.79 -6.06
C ARG A 207 -9.35 18.91 -7.52
N GLN A 208 -10.54 19.45 -7.78
CA GLN A 208 -11.02 19.92 -9.06
C GLN A 208 -11.41 21.40 -9.02
N GLY A 209 -11.44 22.05 -10.17
CA GLY A 209 -11.89 23.43 -10.39
C GLY A 209 -12.90 23.53 -11.50
N LEU A 210 -13.63 22.44 -11.83
CA LEU A 210 -14.55 22.37 -12.99
C LEU A 210 -15.98 22.78 -12.61
N SER A 211 -16.45 22.34 -11.47
CA SER A 211 -17.83 22.59 -11.04
C SER A 211 -17.91 23.00 -9.57
N PHE A 212 -18.95 23.76 -9.24
CA PHE A 212 -19.22 24.13 -7.83
C PHE A 212 -19.86 22.95 -7.06
N PRO A 213 -19.39 22.66 -5.84
CA PRO A 213 -18.30 23.31 -5.11
C PRO A 213 -16.91 23.01 -5.69
N GLU A 214 -16.07 24.03 -5.82
CA GLU A 214 -14.68 23.87 -6.25
C GLU A 214 -13.75 23.71 -5.06
N GLY A 215 -12.86 22.73 -5.11
CA GLY A 215 -11.85 22.53 -4.08
C GLY A 215 -10.89 23.72 -3.97
N VAL A 216 -10.77 24.29 -2.76
CA VAL A 216 -9.85 25.39 -2.52
C VAL A 216 -8.39 24.97 -2.66
N SER A 217 -7.56 25.85 -3.22
CA SER A 217 -6.12 25.64 -3.26
C SER A 217 -5.50 25.82 -1.89
N LEU A 218 -4.70 24.86 -1.45
CA LEU A 218 -4.06 24.89 -0.14
C LEU A 218 -2.56 25.14 -0.28
N THR A 219 -1.98 25.80 0.71
CA THR A 219 -0.52 25.95 0.84
C THR A 219 0.05 24.92 1.80
N GLY A 220 1.33 24.54 1.62
CA GLY A 220 2.01 23.57 2.49
C GLY A 220 1.62 22.12 2.27
N THR A 221 1.11 21.81 1.09
CA THR A 221 0.65 20.47 0.70
C THR A 221 1.04 20.18 -0.75
N THR A 222 1.25 18.90 -1.05
CA THR A 222 1.33 18.41 -2.43
C THR A 222 -0.08 18.43 -3.02
N THR A 223 -0.27 19.12 -4.14
CA THR A 223 -1.59 19.25 -4.77
C THR A 223 -1.66 18.49 -6.09
N GLN A 224 -2.71 17.68 -6.25
CA GLN A 224 -3.10 17.08 -7.50
C GLN A 224 -4.41 17.73 -8.00
N VAL A 225 -4.35 18.33 -9.20
CA VAL A 225 -5.51 18.91 -9.87
C VAL A 225 -6.02 17.89 -10.88
N LEU A 226 -7.28 17.50 -10.78
CA LEU A 226 -7.89 16.39 -11.52
C LEU A 226 -8.70 16.84 -12.73
N ASP A 227 -8.78 18.14 -13.01
CA ASP A 227 -9.62 18.74 -14.05
C ASP A 227 -9.46 18.07 -15.42
N SER A 228 -8.21 17.87 -15.88
CA SER A 228 -7.96 17.27 -17.18
C SER A 228 -8.42 15.82 -17.29
N ARG A 229 -8.58 15.13 -16.17
CA ARG A 229 -9.00 13.74 -16.10
C ARG A 229 -10.51 13.63 -16.13
N PHE A 230 -11.18 14.42 -15.32
CA PHE A 230 -12.64 14.48 -15.28
C PHE A 230 -13.24 15.04 -16.58
N MET A 231 -12.59 16.04 -17.18
CA MET A 231 -12.97 16.53 -18.53
C MET A 231 -12.81 15.48 -19.63
N ALA A 232 -11.94 14.50 -19.45
CA ALA A 232 -11.62 13.51 -20.48
C ALA A 232 -12.42 12.21 -20.35
N ASP A 233 -13.10 11.97 -19.23
CA ASP A 233 -13.82 10.71 -18.98
C ASP A 233 -15.13 10.57 -19.76
N MET A 234 -15.65 11.68 -20.30
CA MET A 234 -16.90 11.73 -21.08
C MET A 234 -18.13 11.18 -20.34
N ILE A 235 -18.07 11.04 -19.03
CA ILE A 235 -19.21 10.66 -18.20
C ILE A 235 -20.07 11.91 -18.04
N PRO A 236 -21.38 11.85 -18.38
CA PRO A 236 -22.27 12.99 -18.15
C PRO A 236 -22.37 13.29 -16.66
N ASP A 237 -21.90 14.47 -16.28
CA ASP A 237 -21.99 14.92 -14.90
C ASP A 237 -23.44 15.23 -14.52
N VAL A 238 -23.98 14.49 -13.59
CA VAL A 238 -25.31 14.70 -13.02
C VAL A 238 -25.15 15.10 -11.57
N THR A 239 -25.01 16.37 -11.30
CA THR A 239 -24.99 17.08 -10.01
C THR A 239 -24.53 16.35 -8.71
N PRO A 240 -23.65 16.89 -7.96
CA PRO A 240 -22.45 17.74 -8.13
C PRO A 240 -21.20 16.87 -8.37
N THR A 241 -21.05 16.37 -9.54
CA THR A 241 -20.28 15.19 -9.92
C THR A 241 -18.77 15.35 -9.80
N ASP A 242 -18.18 16.40 -10.35
CA ASP A 242 -16.72 16.58 -10.25
C ASP A 242 -16.27 16.64 -8.79
N HIS A 243 -17.10 17.21 -7.90
CA HIS A 243 -16.82 17.29 -6.48
C HIS A 243 -16.80 15.90 -5.80
N THR A 244 -17.71 15.01 -6.16
CA THR A 244 -17.76 13.64 -5.63
C THR A 244 -16.73 12.75 -6.31
N GLN A 245 -16.48 12.92 -7.60
CA GLN A 245 -15.49 12.15 -8.36
C GLN A 245 -14.09 12.22 -7.73
N VAL A 246 -13.75 13.26 -6.96
CA VAL A 246 -12.46 13.34 -6.28
C VAL A 246 -12.30 12.23 -5.25
N HIS A 247 -13.33 11.93 -4.44
CA HIS A 247 -13.21 10.82 -3.48
C HIS A 247 -13.31 9.45 -4.16
N GLU A 248 -14.04 9.33 -5.26
CA GLU A 248 -14.10 8.12 -6.09
C GLU A 248 -12.76 7.83 -6.75
N TRP A 249 -12.12 8.85 -7.32
CA TRP A 249 -10.76 8.75 -7.86
C TRP A 249 -9.78 8.28 -6.79
N TYR A 250 -9.83 8.88 -5.59
CA TYR A 250 -8.97 8.49 -4.49
C TYR A 250 -9.22 7.05 -4.02
N HIS A 251 -10.50 6.64 -3.94
CA HIS A 251 -10.87 5.25 -3.64
C HIS A 251 -10.26 4.28 -4.65
N GLY A 252 -10.31 4.59 -5.93
CA GLY A 252 -9.74 3.74 -6.98
C GLY A 252 -8.22 3.61 -6.94
N LEU A 253 -7.50 4.48 -6.21
CA LEU A 253 -6.08 4.30 -5.89
C LEU A 253 -5.87 3.38 -4.67
N ILE A 254 -6.87 3.22 -3.83
CA ILE A 254 -6.86 2.24 -2.73
C ILE A 254 -7.18 0.86 -3.28
N ASP A 255 -8.32 0.71 -3.95
CA ASP A 255 -8.73 -0.52 -4.64
C ASP A 255 -8.53 -0.37 -6.14
N THR A 256 -7.39 -0.85 -6.63
CA THR A 256 -7.04 -0.78 -8.06
C THR A 256 -7.87 -1.71 -8.95
N ASN A 257 -8.73 -2.55 -8.37
CA ASN A 257 -9.63 -3.43 -9.10
C ASN A 257 -11.07 -2.90 -9.13
N ALA A 258 -11.40 -1.90 -8.31
CA ALA A 258 -12.73 -1.29 -8.33
C ALA A 258 -13.03 -0.71 -9.71
N THR A 259 -14.20 -1.03 -10.25
CA THR A 259 -14.70 -0.48 -11.52
C THR A 259 -15.78 0.57 -11.31
N SER A 260 -16.29 0.67 -10.10
CA SER A 260 -17.27 1.68 -9.68
C SER A 260 -17.17 1.92 -8.17
N VAL A 261 -17.63 3.09 -7.72
CA VAL A 261 -17.81 3.48 -6.32
C VAL A 261 -19.16 4.16 -6.18
N ASP A 262 -19.94 3.82 -5.17
CA ASP A 262 -21.32 4.34 -4.94
C ASP A 262 -22.26 4.23 -6.16
N GLY A 263 -21.98 3.30 -7.08
CA GLY A 263 -22.73 3.12 -8.31
C GLY A 263 -22.17 3.88 -9.52
N ASP A 264 -21.22 4.79 -9.30
CA ASP A 264 -20.56 5.56 -10.35
C ASP A 264 -19.35 4.82 -10.91
N PRO A 265 -19.16 4.80 -12.26
CA PRO A 265 -18.06 4.08 -12.88
C PRO A 265 -16.73 4.79 -12.64
N ILE A 266 -15.66 4.01 -12.49
CA ILE A 266 -14.29 4.52 -12.44
C ILE A 266 -13.64 4.31 -13.82
N PRO A 267 -13.44 5.34 -14.63
CA PRO A 267 -12.81 5.24 -15.96
C PRO A 267 -11.29 5.13 -15.85
N ARG A 268 -10.82 3.96 -15.45
CA ARG A 268 -9.41 3.72 -15.08
C ARG A 268 -8.39 4.13 -16.11
N SER A 269 -8.68 3.97 -17.39
CA SER A 269 -7.74 4.31 -18.46
C SER A 269 -7.55 5.82 -18.66
N VAL A 270 -8.44 6.62 -18.09
CA VAL A 270 -8.46 8.09 -18.23
C VAL A 270 -8.06 8.78 -16.93
N TRP A 271 -8.58 8.31 -15.80
CA TRP A 271 -8.38 8.97 -14.51
C TRP A 271 -6.99 8.78 -13.91
N TYR A 272 -6.28 7.70 -14.26
CA TYR A 272 -4.99 7.40 -13.63
C TYR A 272 -3.84 7.50 -14.60
N VAL A 273 -2.81 8.21 -14.18
CA VAL A 273 -1.57 8.37 -14.94
C VAL A 273 -0.37 7.99 -14.05
N PRO A 274 0.77 7.64 -14.64
CA PRO A 274 2.00 7.46 -13.89
C PRO A 274 2.33 8.70 -13.05
N GLY A 275 2.70 8.49 -11.80
CA GLY A 275 3.01 9.57 -10.87
C GLY A 275 1.84 10.02 -9.99
N ASP A 276 0.66 9.45 -10.13
CA ASP A 276 -0.45 9.72 -9.21
C ASP A 276 -0.09 9.33 -7.79
N VAL A 277 -0.26 10.29 -6.89
CA VAL A 277 -0.02 10.13 -5.46
C VAL A 277 -1.37 9.98 -4.77
N GLY A 278 -1.71 8.76 -4.40
CA GLY A 278 -2.98 8.43 -3.76
C GLY A 278 -2.81 8.01 -2.31
N TYR A 279 -3.63 7.02 -1.91
CA TYR A 279 -3.58 6.48 -0.56
C TYR A 279 -2.20 5.91 -0.26
N GLN A 280 -1.49 6.57 0.64
CA GLN A 280 -0.13 6.25 1.01
C GLN A 280 0.00 6.22 2.52
N TYR A 281 0.76 5.26 3.04
CA TYR A 281 1.17 5.27 4.43
C TYR A 281 2.51 5.99 4.56
N SER A 282 2.48 7.15 5.19
CA SER A 282 3.67 7.80 5.70
C SER A 282 3.80 7.46 7.18
N ARG A 283 4.71 6.56 7.52
CA ARG A 283 4.95 6.17 8.90
C ARG A 283 6.31 6.66 9.35
N LEU A 284 6.34 7.26 10.52
CA LEU A 284 7.55 7.61 11.21
C LEU A 284 7.88 6.55 12.26
N ALA A 285 9.16 6.45 12.60
CA ALA A 285 9.61 5.57 13.65
C ALA A 285 8.84 5.82 14.96
N GLY A 286 8.58 4.78 15.72
CA GLY A 286 7.83 4.85 16.96
C GLY A 286 6.32 4.68 16.81
N GLY A 287 5.85 4.20 15.67
CA GLY A 287 4.45 3.89 15.43
C GLY A 287 3.90 2.66 16.15
N THR A 288 4.52 2.22 17.24
CA THR A 288 4.06 1.06 18.02
C THR A 288 3.00 1.48 19.02
N TYR A 289 1.97 0.67 19.16
CA TYR A 289 0.92 0.84 20.18
C TYR A 289 1.46 0.47 21.55
N THR A 290 1.63 1.44 22.44
CA THR A 290 2.43 1.32 23.65
C THR A 290 1.64 0.97 24.90
N GLY A 291 0.31 0.87 24.82
CA GLY A 291 -0.52 0.45 25.93
C GLY A 291 -0.71 1.50 27.03
N GLY A 292 -0.75 2.76 26.68
CA GLY A 292 -1.04 3.86 27.60
C GLY A 292 0.06 4.91 27.69
N THR A 293 1.21 4.63 27.06
CA THR A 293 2.31 5.60 26.95
C THR A 293 2.26 6.24 25.56
N ARG A 294 1.46 7.26 25.40
CA ARG A 294 1.40 7.98 24.16
C ARG A 294 2.74 8.62 23.83
N ALA A 295 3.17 8.46 22.58
CA ALA A 295 4.37 9.09 22.06
C ALA A 295 4.15 10.61 21.85
N THR A 296 3.94 11.35 22.93
CA THR A 296 3.63 12.79 22.90
C THR A 296 4.77 13.63 22.40
N ASN A 297 5.99 13.26 22.71
CA ASN A 297 7.21 14.02 22.37
C ASN A 297 8.00 13.38 21.24
N ASN A 298 7.64 12.22 20.75
CA ASN A 298 8.24 11.58 19.58
C ASN A 298 9.77 11.66 19.50
N THR A 299 10.41 11.80 20.66
CA THR A 299 11.84 12.01 20.75
C THR A 299 12.60 10.80 20.25
N GLY A 300 13.42 11.02 19.27
CA GLY A 300 14.37 10.03 18.74
C GLY A 300 13.76 8.92 17.90
N LEU A 301 12.44 8.68 17.97
CA LEU A 301 11.80 7.57 17.27
C LEU A 301 11.05 8.01 16.00
N ARG A 302 10.30 9.12 16.08
CA ARG A 302 9.56 9.63 14.90
C ARG A 302 10.29 10.76 14.22
N PHE A 303 10.84 11.71 15.02
CA PHE A 303 11.66 12.81 14.58
C PHE A 303 12.81 13.08 15.54
N ALA A 304 13.84 13.71 15.02
CA ALA A 304 14.77 14.48 15.82
C ALA A 304 14.07 15.79 16.26
N GLY A 305 13.75 15.91 17.52
CA GLY A 305 13.12 17.10 18.12
C GLY A 305 11.65 16.93 18.51
N ALA A 306 11.15 17.90 19.26
CA ALA A 306 9.79 17.90 19.76
C ALA A 306 8.78 18.20 18.64
N PRO A 307 7.51 17.74 18.76
CA PRO A 307 6.43 18.16 17.89
C PRO A 307 6.27 19.67 17.93
N ARG A 308 5.89 20.25 16.82
CA ARG A 308 5.72 21.69 16.70
C ARG A 308 4.35 22.12 17.19
N THR A 309 4.27 23.37 17.57
CA THR A 309 2.98 24.01 17.87
C THR A 309 2.15 24.16 16.59
N ALA A 310 0.85 24.42 16.76
CA ALA A 310 -0.09 24.56 15.65
C ALA A 310 0.17 25.82 14.79
N VAL A 311 1.28 25.82 14.07
CA VAL A 311 1.67 26.87 13.13
C VAL A 311 1.31 26.43 11.73
N THR A 312 0.69 27.31 10.96
CA THR A 312 0.36 27.05 9.55
C THR A 312 1.63 26.92 8.73
N ARG A 313 1.71 25.86 7.95
CA ARG A 313 2.81 25.63 7.01
C ARG A 313 2.66 26.55 5.81
N THR A 314 3.76 27.08 5.34
CA THR A 314 3.84 27.87 4.11
C THR A 314 4.38 27.00 2.96
N ALA A 315 3.88 27.22 1.74
CA ALA A 315 4.30 26.49 0.55
C ALA A 315 5.59 27.07 -0.04
N THR A 316 6.70 26.99 0.69
CA THR A 316 8.02 27.33 0.16
C THR A 316 8.94 26.13 0.31
N GLY A 317 9.82 25.89 -0.64
CA GLY A 317 10.65 24.70 -0.81
C GLY A 317 11.00 23.93 0.46
N SER A 318 11.74 24.54 1.37
CA SER A 318 12.16 23.90 2.62
C SER A 318 11.02 23.58 3.61
N ASN A 319 9.83 24.12 3.40
CA ASN A 319 8.67 23.88 4.25
C ASN A 319 7.80 22.71 3.77
N LEU A 320 8.03 22.21 2.57
CA LEU A 320 7.39 20.99 2.08
C LEU A 320 8.17 19.78 2.58
N TRP A 321 7.43 18.72 2.90
CA TRP A 321 8.04 17.42 3.16
C TRP A 321 8.37 16.75 1.84
N ASP A 322 9.52 16.06 1.81
CA ASP A 322 9.86 15.23 0.69
C ASP A 322 8.81 14.14 0.49
N ASN A 323 8.41 13.92 -0.75
CA ASN A 323 7.35 12.98 -1.09
C ASN A 323 7.88 11.88 -2.02
N LEU A 324 7.28 10.70 -1.91
CA LEU A 324 7.61 9.53 -2.71
C LEU A 324 6.35 8.72 -2.99
N ALA A 325 6.18 8.27 -4.23
CA ALA A 325 5.18 7.28 -4.62
C ALA A 325 5.79 6.27 -5.59
N ILE A 326 5.24 5.06 -5.64
CA ILE A 326 5.60 4.02 -6.61
C ILE A 326 4.38 3.74 -7.47
N ALA A 327 4.40 4.24 -8.71
CA ALA A 327 3.22 4.36 -9.54
C ALA A 327 2.77 3.06 -10.21
N ASN A 328 3.70 2.19 -10.61
CA ASN A 328 3.38 1.01 -11.43
C ASN A 328 3.16 -0.30 -10.66
N LEU A 329 3.32 -0.32 -9.34
CA LEU A 329 3.16 -1.52 -8.51
C LEU A 329 1.77 -1.57 -7.86
N ALA A 330 0.74 -1.23 -8.64
CA ALA A 330 -0.66 -1.39 -8.24
C ALA A 330 -1.12 -2.85 -8.26
N THR A 331 -0.50 -3.69 -9.09
CA THR A 331 -0.80 -5.12 -9.26
C THR A 331 0.38 -6.00 -8.84
N ASN A 332 0.09 -7.28 -8.68
CA ASN A 332 1.13 -8.25 -8.32
C ASN A 332 2.09 -8.51 -9.49
N THR A 333 3.37 -8.58 -9.17
CA THR A 333 4.45 -8.89 -10.12
C THR A 333 5.14 -10.18 -9.70
N THR A 334 5.55 -11.01 -10.66
CA THR A 334 6.31 -12.22 -10.41
C THR A 334 7.64 -12.15 -11.12
N VAL A 335 8.73 -12.45 -10.41
CA VAL A 335 10.09 -12.47 -10.94
C VAL A 335 10.81 -13.73 -10.48
N ILE A 336 11.77 -14.18 -11.27
CA ILE A 336 12.68 -15.29 -10.88
C ILE A 336 13.84 -14.68 -10.09
N GLN A 337 14.27 -15.37 -9.05
CA GLN A 337 15.44 -14.97 -8.25
C GLN A 337 16.66 -14.68 -9.15
N GLY A 338 17.26 -13.52 -9.02
CA GLY A 338 18.35 -13.04 -9.85
C GLY A 338 17.92 -12.17 -11.03
N ALA A 339 16.64 -12.19 -11.43
CA ALA A 339 16.09 -11.26 -12.43
C ALA A 339 15.76 -9.91 -11.79
N SER A 340 15.51 -8.92 -12.64
CA SER A 340 15.12 -7.58 -12.23
C SER A 340 13.67 -7.27 -12.63
N PHE A 341 13.05 -6.36 -11.90
CA PHE A 341 11.78 -5.73 -12.26
C PHE A 341 11.90 -4.22 -12.12
N ASN A 342 11.05 -3.47 -12.80
CA ASN A 342 11.09 -2.02 -12.76
C ASN A 342 10.05 -1.47 -11.77
N ALA A 343 10.48 -0.51 -10.96
CA ALA A 343 9.60 0.36 -10.17
C ALA A 343 9.60 1.76 -10.79
N GLU A 344 8.42 2.28 -11.08
CA GLU A 344 8.26 3.65 -11.52
C GLU A 344 7.97 4.52 -10.30
N VAL A 345 8.91 5.40 -9.98
CA VAL A 345 8.84 6.24 -8.79
C VAL A 345 8.53 7.68 -9.16
N TYR A 346 7.61 8.26 -8.41
CA TYR A 346 7.35 9.69 -8.39
C TYR A 346 7.90 10.23 -7.07
N PHE A 347 8.62 11.33 -7.10
CA PHE A 347 9.13 11.98 -5.91
C PHE A 347 9.08 13.50 -6.04
N GLU A 348 8.89 14.16 -4.92
CA GLU A 348 9.05 15.60 -4.75
C GLU A 348 10.09 15.86 -3.69
N ASP A 349 11.11 16.57 -4.06
CA ASP A 349 12.18 17.02 -3.21
C ASP A 349 12.65 18.36 -3.76
N VAL A 350 12.11 19.43 -3.21
CA VAL A 350 12.25 20.79 -3.76
C VAL A 350 13.66 21.32 -3.60
N ASN A 351 14.37 20.92 -2.56
CA ASN A 351 15.74 21.37 -2.26
C ASN A 351 16.81 20.36 -2.66
N HIS A 352 16.40 19.18 -3.17
CA HIS A 352 17.29 18.12 -3.66
C HIS A 352 18.31 17.62 -2.61
N ASP A 353 17.95 17.62 -1.33
CA ASP A 353 18.79 17.16 -0.23
C ASP A 353 18.48 15.74 0.25
N ALA A 354 17.45 15.12 -0.31
CA ALA A 354 17.00 13.81 0.12
C ALA A 354 17.74 12.65 -0.57
N SER A 355 17.71 11.52 0.09
CA SER A 355 18.08 10.21 -0.46
C SER A 355 16.86 9.34 -0.62
N LEU A 356 16.83 8.58 -1.72
CA LEU A 356 15.81 7.63 -2.05
C LEU A 356 16.34 6.20 -1.89
N GLN A 357 15.60 5.35 -1.20
CA GLN A 357 15.85 3.92 -1.10
C GLN A 357 14.62 3.14 -1.51
N LEU A 358 14.82 2.09 -2.31
CA LEU A 358 13.79 1.13 -2.66
C LEU A 358 14.24 -0.26 -2.24
N GLY A 359 13.29 -1.11 -1.85
CA GLY A 359 13.61 -2.45 -1.43
C GLY A 359 12.39 -3.35 -1.30
N LEU A 360 12.63 -4.55 -0.78
CA LEU A 360 11.62 -5.56 -0.53
C LEU A 360 11.48 -5.80 0.97
N ASP A 361 10.25 -5.94 1.44
CA ASP A 361 9.94 -6.35 2.80
C ASP A 361 8.91 -7.49 2.78
N THR A 362 8.85 -8.28 3.82
CA THR A 362 7.87 -9.36 3.96
C THR A 362 6.47 -8.84 4.34
N ASP A 363 6.43 -7.60 4.82
CA ASP A 363 5.20 -6.90 5.20
C ASP A 363 5.23 -5.41 4.80
N ASP A 364 4.30 -4.63 5.29
CA ASP A 364 4.18 -3.19 5.05
C ASP A 364 4.45 -2.34 6.31
N ASN A 365 5.06 -2.94 7.34
CA ASN A 365 5.45 -2.24 8.56
C ASN A 365 6.96 -2.04 8.66
N PRO A 366 7.50 -0.87 8.28
CA PRO A 366 8.94 -0.61 8.33
C PRO A 366 9.50 -0.48 9.76
N TYR A 367 8.66 -0.59 10.80
CA TYR A 367 9.02 -0.35 12.20
C TYR A 367 8.93 -1.59 13.09
N ASN A 368 8.68 -2.77 12.53
CA ASN A 368 8.53 -4.02 13.29
C ASN A 368 9.85 -4.67 13.73
N GLY A 369 10.99 -4.03 13.41
CA GLY A 369 12.33 -4.54 13.71
C GLY A 369 12.87 -5.55 12.70
N VAL A 370 12.08 -5.95 11.70
CA VAL A 370 12.54 -6.71 10.55
C VAL A 370 13.04 -5.70 9.51
N ALA A 371 14.33 -5.71 9.26
CA ALA A 371 14.89 -4.83 8.24
C ALA A 371 14.50 -5.33 6.85
N GLY A 372 13.89 -4.47 6.06
CA GLY A 372 13.64 -4.76 4.65
C GLY A 372 14.96 -4.94 3.87
N ILE A 373 14.89 -5.62 2.76
CA ILE A 373 16.04 -5.89 1.87
C ILE A 373 16.21 -4.69 0.94
N PRO A 374 17.24 -3.83 1.11
CA PRO A 374 17.47 -2.72 0.22
C PRO A 374 18.00 -3.21 -1.13
N LEU A 375 17.36 -2.79 -2.22
CA LEU A 375 17.76 -3.15 -3.59
C LEU A 375 18.36 -1.97 -4.36
N PHE A 376 17.98 -0.75 -3.98
CA PHE A 376 18.42 0.47 -4.65
C PHE A 376 18.52 1.61 -3.65
N LYS A 377 19.55 2.44 -3.81
CA LYS A 377 19.70 3.68 -3.03
C LYS A 377 20.45 4.72 -3.86
N THR A 378 19.93 5.94 -3.88
CA THR A 378 20.56 7.09 -4.53
C THR A 378 20.14 8.40 -3.88
N ASN A 379 20.78 9.50 -4.25
CA ASN A 379 20.29 10.84 -3.94
C ASN A 379 19.26 11.26 -4.98
N THR A 380 18.24 12.00 -4.59
CA THR A 380 17.18 12.50 -5.49
C THR A 380 17.75 13.34 -6.63
N SER A 381 18.82 14.12 -6.37
CA SER A 381 19.52 14.93 -7.38
C SER A 381 20.17 14.11 -8.51
N ALA A 382 20.36 12.80 -8.32
CA ALA A 382 20.92 11.91 -9.34
C ALA A 382 19.85 11.27 -10.25
N LEU A 383 18.56 11.54 -9.99
CA LEU A 383 17.44 11.02 -10.77
C LEU A 383 16.90 12.10 -11.72
N PRO A 384 16.38 11.72 -12.89
CA PRO A 384 15.80 12.67 -13.84
C PRO A 384 14.44 13.17 -13.35
N GLY A 385 14.35 14.45 -13.01
CA GLY A 385 13.10 15.11 -12.66
C GLY A 385 12.36 14.48 -11.45
N THR A 386 11.05 14.59 -11.45
CA THR A 386 10.16 14.08 -10.42
C THR A 386 9.64 12.66 -10.68
N PHE A 387 9.88 12.12 -11.85
CA PHE A 387 9.48 10.76 -12.25
C PHE A 387 10.69 9.99 -12.78
N ALA A 388 10.88 8.76 -12.28
CA ALA A 388 11.99 7.92 -12.69
C ALA A 388 11.57 6.44 -12.74
N SER A 389 12.10 5.70 -13.71
CA SER A 389 12.01 4.24 -13.75
C SER A 389 13.29 3.64 -13.16
N VAL A 390 13.15 2.82 -12.13
CA VAL A 390 14.26 2.21 -11.38
C VAL A 390 14.19 0.71 -11.52
N SER A 391 15.29 0.10 -11.98
CA SER A 391 15.41 -1.36 -12.06
C SER A 391 15.88 -1.93 -10.72
N LEU A 392 15.10 -2.88 -10.18
CA LEU A 392 15.34 -3.53 -8.90
C LEU A 392 15.71 -5.01 -9.13
N GLY A 393 16.96 -5.36 -8.86
CA GLY A 393 17.49 -6.71 -9.02
C GLY A 393 17.20 -7.58 -7.82
N THR A 394 16.80 -8.83 -8.03
CA THR A 394 16.50 -9.80 -6.97
C THR A 394 17.65 -10.76 -6.67
N ALA A 395 18.87 -10.43 -7.08
CA ALA A 395 20.06 -11.23 -6.74
C ALA A 395 20.24 -11.24 -5.21
N GLY A 396 20.34 -12.45 -4.63
CA GLY A 396 20.46 -12.62 -3.18
C GLY A 396 19.16 -12.52 -2.38
N VAL A 397 18.02 -12.18 -3.02
CA VAL A 397 16.71 -12.21 -2.39
C VAL A 397 16.22 -13.67 -2.34
N SER A 398 15.80 -14.15 -1.17
CA SER A 398 15.23 -15.49 -1.04
C SER A 398 13.89 -15.59 -1.77
N PRO A 399 13.51 -16.78 -2.27
CA PRO A 399 12.17 -17.00 -2.80
C PRO A 399 11.10 -16.67 -1.75
N GLY A 400 10.05 -15.97 -2.16
CA GLY A 400 9.00 -15.54 -1.24
C GLY A 400 8.08 -14.50 -1.85
N ILE A 401 7.11 -14.05 -1.06
CA ILE A 401 6.19 -12.97 -1.41
C ILE A 401 6.58 -11.74 -0.59
N TYR A 402 6.80 -10.64 -1.29
CA TYR A 402 7.28 -9.41 -0.71
C TYR A 402 6.36 -8.22 -1.03
N ARG A 403 6.45 -7.19 -0.22
CA ARG A 403 6.05 -5.82 -0.53
C ARG A 403 7.26 -5.06 -1.04
N VAL A 404 7.04 -4.18 -2.01
CA VAL A 404 8.04 -3.16 -2.32
C VAL A 404 7.86 -2.03 -1.33
N TYR A 405 8.94 -1.55 -0.77
CA TYR A 405 8.93 -0.31 -0.01
C TYR A 405 9.77 0.75 -0.69
N GLY A 406 9.35 1.99 -0.56
CA GLY A 406 10.13 3.17 -0.86
C GLY A 406 10.36 3.97 0.42
N ARG A 407 11.55 4.54 0.56
CA ARG A 407 11.89 5.45 1.64
C ARG A 407 12.58 6.66 1.06
N ILE A 408 12.05 7.85 1.34
CA ILE A 408 12.70 9.12 1.07
C ILE A 408 13.15 9.71 2.41
N THR A 409 14.39 10.18 2.49
CA THR A 409 15.00 10.64 3.74
C THR A 409 15.91 11.83 3.47
N ASN A 410 15.69 12.92 4.20
CA ASN A 410 16.65 14.01 4.35
C ASN A 410 17.26 14.03 5.76
N THR A 411 18.01 15.06 6.10
CA THR A 411 18.75 15.16 7.36
C THR A 411 17.88 14.94 8.61
N ASN A 412 16.60 15.35 8.57
CA ASN A 412 15.74 15.42 9.74
C ASN A 412 14.47 14.55 9.63
N ARG A 413 14.20 13.97 8.46
CA ARG A 413 12.90 13.40 8.15
C ARG A 413 13.03 12.13 7.33
N SER A 414 12.13 11.20 7.54
CA SER A 414 12.04 9.98 6.76
C SER A 414 10.58 9.66 6.51
N ARG A 415 10.27 9.37 5.26
CA ARG A 415 8.94 8.95 4.85
C ARG A 415 9.02 7.62 4.12
N TRP A 416 8.11 6.73 4.47
CA TRP A 416 7.98 5.42 3.85
C TRP A 416 6.76 5.39 2.96
N PHE A 417 6.86 4.62 1.90
CA PHE A 417 5.78 4.35 0.99
C PHE A 417 5.77 2.87 0.58
N VAL A 418 4.60 2.23 0.61
CA VAL A 418 4.40 0.83 0.24
C VAL A 418 3.24 0.74 -0.74
N PRO A 419 3.49 0.43 -2.02
CA PRO A 419 2.42 0.27 -3.01
C PRO A 419 1.58 -0.97 -2.71
N ILE A 420 0.39 -1.03 -3.30
CA ILE A 420 -0.58 -2.09 -3.04
C ILE A 420 -0.14 -3.47 -3.57
N GLY A 421 0.59 -3.48 -4.69
CA GLY A 421 1.06 -4.70 -5.34
C GLY A 421 2.12 -5.45 -4.54
N ARG A 422 2.31 -6.71 -4.89
CA ARG A 422 3.30 -7.59 -4.30
C ARG A 422 4.27 -8.09 -5.35
N VAL A 423 5.47 -8.41 -4.92
CA VAL A 423 6.47 -9.10 -5.74
C VAL A 423 6.63 -10.51 -5.23
N THR A 424 6.34 -11.49 -6.07
CA THR A 424 6.65 -12.90 -5.83
C THR A 424 8.00 -13.21 -6.45
N VAL A 425 9.00 -13.48 -5.61
CA VAL A 425 10.30 -13.97 -6.05
C VAL A 425 10.25 -15.49 -6.05
N LEU A 426 10.33 -16.06 -7.25
CA LEU A 426 10.35 -17.50 -7.43
C LEU A 426 11.79 -18.02 -7.34
N GLN A 427 11.94 -19.23 -6.82
CA GLN A 427 13.26 -19.86 -6.75
C GLN A 427 13.84 -20.05 -8.15
N ASN A 428 15.09 -19.67 -8.33
CA ASN A 428 15.83 -19.97 -9.55
C ASN A 428 16.28 -21.44 -9.51
N THR A 429 15.39 -22.32 -9.93
CA THR A 429 15.77 -23.70 -10.23
C THR A 429 16.31 -23.74 -11.65
N GLY A 430 17.61 -23.91 -11.81
CA GLY A 430 18.22 -24.08 -13.12
C GLY A 430 17.46 -25.14 -13.95
N PRO A 431 17.48 -25.04 -15.28
CA PRO A 431 16.81 -26.03 -16.11
C PRO A 431 17.47 -27.40 -15.94
N VAL A 432 16.64 -28.45 -15.96
CA VAL A 432 17.10 -29.83 -16.09
C VAL A 432 16.83 -30.27 -17.53
N LEU A 433 17.88 -30.38 -18.32
CA LEU A 433 17.82 -31.00 -19.64
C LEU A 433 18.00 -32.49 -19.48
N GLN A 434 16.96 -33.26 -19.77
CA GLN A 434 17.01 -34.72 -19.70
C GLN A 434 17.94 -35.27 -20.80
N PRO A 435 18.49 -36.48 -20.63
CA PRO A 435 19.29 -37.12 -21.68
C PRO A 435 18.56 -37.07 -23.02
N PRO A 436 19.25 -36.63 -24.10
CA PRO A 436 18.64 -36.54 -25.42
C PRO A 436 18.13 -37.90 -25.91
N VAL A 437 16.94 -37.94 -26.47
CA VAL A 437 16.35 -39.16 -27.02
C VAL A 437 16.37 -39.06 -28.54
N ARG A 438 17.07 -40.00 -29.22
CA ARG A 438 17.12 -40.05 -30.68
C ARG A 438 15.97 -40.90 -31.22
N SER A 439 15.16 -40.33 -32.10
CA SER A 439 14.10 -41.07 -32.79
C SER A 439 14.62 -41.79 -34.04
N GLY A 440 13.85 -42.78 -34.55
CA GLY A 440 14.26 -43.59 -35.71
C GLY A 440 14.45 -42.79 -37.02
N ASN A 441 13.93 -41.57 -37.11
CA ASN A 441 14.11 -40.67 -38.26
C ASN A 441 15.29 -39.70 -38.09
N GLY A 442 16.13 -39.89 -37.05
CA GLY A 442 17.33 -39.08 -36.79
C GLY A 442 17.10 -37.79 -36.00
N ILE A 443 15.87 -37.46 -35.67
CA ILE A 443 15.54 -36.29 -34.81
C ILE A 443 15.98 -36.60 -33.37
N VAL A 444 16.53 -35.59 -32.71
CA VAL A 444 16.89 -35.65 -31.29
C VAL A 444 15.87 -34.86 -30.50
N LEU A 445 15.15 -35.52 -29.61
CA LEU A 445 14.20 -34.88 -28.72
C LEU A 445 14.91 -34.42 -27.45
N LEU A 446 14.85 -33.12 -27.17
CA LEU A 446 15.39 -32.48 -25.96
C LEU A 446 14.24 -32.14 -25.04
N ASN A 447 14.21 -32.76 -23.87
CA ASN A 447 13.19 -32.53 -22.87
C ASN A 447 13.77 -31.64 -21.76
N LEU A 448 13.30 -30.41 -21.68
CA LEU A 448 13.70 -29.45 -20.67
C LEU A 448 12.58 -29.29 -19.63
N THR A 449 12.94 -29.47 -18.37
CA THR A 449 12.09 -29.08 -17.23
C THR A 449 12.70 -27.89 -16.52
N GLY A 450 11.88 -27.02 -16.09
CA GLY A 450 12.28 -25.79 -15.39
C GLY A 450 11.10 -25.12 -14.72
N GLN A 451 11.27 -23.88 -14.33
CA GLN A 451 10.22 -23.10 -13.71
C GLN A 451 9.29 -22.48 -14.77
N ILE A 452 7.98 -22.68 -14.62
CA ILE A 452 6.98 -22.05 -15.49
C ILE A 452 7.11 -20.52 -15.37
N GLY A 453 7.09 -19.84 -16.53
CA GLY A 453 7.32 -18.39 -16.64
C GLY A 453 8.79 -18.00 -16.84
N GLY A 454 9.75 -18.90 -16.64
CA GLY A 454 11.15 -18.67 -16.95
C GLY A 454 11.45 -18.72 -18.46
N THR A 455 12.36 -17.87 -18.93
CA THR A 455 12.87 -17.91 -20.31
C THR A 455 14.10 -18.79 -20.36
N TYR A 456 14.04 -19.90 -21.10
CA TYR A 456 15.13 -20.83 -21.20
C TYR A 456 15.72 -20.84 -22.62
N VAL A 457 17.04 -20.99 -22.67
CA VAL A 457 17.79 -21.15 -23.92
C VAL A 457 18.38 -22.54 -23.94
N ILE A 458 18.15 -23.27 -25.03
CA ILE A 458 18.86 -24.52 -25.34
C ILE A 458 19.98 -24.20 -26.35
N GLU A 459 21.19 -24.63 -26.05
CA GLU A 459 22.34 -24.48 -26.93
C GLU A 459 22.94 -25.81 -27.31
N THR A 460 23.64 -25.82 -28.43
CA THR A 460 24.39 -26.97 -28.92
C THR A 460 25.86 -26.66 -29.15
N SER A 461 26.70 -27.67 -29.01
CA SER A 461 28.14 -27.61 -29.29
C SER A 461 28.63 -28.91 -29.88
N THR A 462 29.71 -28.86 -30.68
CA THR A 462 30.45 -30.03 -31.18
C THR A 462 31.77 -30.25 -30.42
N ASN A 463 32.20 -29.25 -29.62
CA ASN A 463 33.54 -29.24 -28.98
C ASN A 463 33.50 -28.86 -27.49
N LEU A 464 32.32 -28.60 -26.91
CA LEU A 464 32.10 -28.17 -25.53
C LEU A 464 32.69 -26.78 -25.20
N THR A 465 33.33 -26.09 -26.12
CA THR A 465 33.92 -24.77 -25.93
C THR A 465 33.13 -23.67 -26.63
N SER A 466 32.62 -23.96 -27.83
CA SER A 466 31.79 -23.03 -28.60
C SER A 466 30.34 -23.48 -28.60
N TRP A 467 29.44 -22.63 -28.12
CA TRP A 467 28.03 -22.95 -27.99
C TRP A 467 27.19 -22.07 -28.91
N THR A 468 26.25 -22.68 -29.61
CA THR A 468 25.31 -21.97 -30.50
C THR A 468 23.88 -22.15 -30.02
N PRO A 469 23.11 -21.09 -29.85
CA PRO A 469 21.71 -21.18 -29.46
C PRO A 469 20.90 -21.95 -30.49
N LEU A 470 20.10 -22.91 -30.05
CA LEU A 470 19.15 -23.66 -30.85
C LEU A 470 17.73 -23.11 -30.74
N ALA A 471 17.30 -22.83 -29.51
CA ALA A 471 15.96 -22.35 -29.23
C ALA A 471 15.91 -21.54 -27.94
N THR A 472 14.98 -20.59 -27.94
CA THR A 472 14.63 -19.83 -26.73
C THR A 472 13.12 -19.93 -26.56
N ASN A 473 12.66 -20.19 -25.34
CA ASN A 473 11.25 -20.32 -25.03
C ASN A 473 10.95 -19.84 -23.61
N VAL A 474 9.79 -19.19 -23.45
CA VAL A 474 9.19 -18.93 -22.12
C VAL A 474 8.42 -20.20 -21.74
N LEU A 475 8.82 -20.86 -20.66
CA LEU A 475 8.26 -22.13 -20.26
C LEU A 475 6.81 -21.96 -19.79
N SER A 476 5.86 -22.45 -20.57
CA SER A 476 4.43 -22.42 -20.23
C SER A 476 3.92 -23.74 -19.68
N ALA A 477 4.65 -24.85 -19.94
CA ALA A 477 4.36 -26.19 -19.45
C ALA A 477 5.65 -27.02 -19.30
N ASN A 478 5.63 -28.00 -18.40
CA ASN A 478 6.72 -28.94 -18.17
C ASN A 478 6.35 -30.36 -18.64
N PRO A 479 7.23 -31.06 -19.38
CA PRO A 479 8.48 -30.54 -19.96
C PRO A 479 8.24 -29.74 -21.24
N TRP A 480 9.18 -28.84 -21.58
CA TRP A 480 9.29 -28.32 -22.95
C TRP A 480 10.06 -29.29 -23.80
N VAL A 481 9.41 -29.83 -24.84
CA VAL A 481 10.00 -30.76 -25.78
C VAL A 481 10.44 -30.03 -27.04
N TYR A 482 11.74 -30.00 -27.31
CA TYR A 482 12.31 -29.36 -28.50
C TYR A 482 12.89 -30.43 -29.44
N PRO A 483 12.41 -30.53 -30.68
CA PRO A 483 12.97 -31.42 -31.67
C PRO A 483 14.17 -30.76 -32.39
N ASP A 484 15.35 -31.26 -32.19
CA ASP A 484 16.53 -30.88 -32.97
C ASP A 484 16.72 -31.82 -34.15
N THR A 485 17.01 -31.26 -35.32
CA THR A 485 17.36 -32.03 -36.55
C THR A 485 18.84 -31.80 -36.84
N PRO A 486 19.74 -32.59 -36.23
CA PRO A 486 21.17 -32.42 -36.44
C PRO A 486 21.54 -32.69 -37.90
N PRO A 487 22.59 -32.03 -38.45
CA PRO A 487 23.12 -32.34 -39.75
C PRO A 487 23.47 -33.84 -39.86
N ALA A 488 23.40 -34.41 -41.07
CA ALA A 488 23.82 -35.80 -41.30
C ALA A 488 25.29 -35.95 -40.90
N ASN A 489 25.57 -36.88 -39.97
CA ASN A 489 26.92 -37.25 -39.50
C ASN A 489 27.70 -36.14 -38.74
N PRO A 490 27.18 -35.46 -37.72
CA PRO A 490 28.04 -34.74 -36.80
C PRO A 490 28.84 -35.76 -36.00
N PRO A 491 30.16 -35.60 -35.84
CA PRO A 491 30.98 -36.56 -35.09
C PRO A 491 30.57 -36.60 -33.61
N GLN A 492 30.13 -35.53 -33.05
CA GLN A 492 29.59 -35.40 -31.69
C GLN A 492 28.69 -34.18 -31.61
N ARG A 493 27.67 -34.20 -30.71
CA ARG A 493 26.79 -33.10 -30.46
C ARG A 493 26.38 -33.09 -29.00
N TYR A 494 26.66 -31.99 -28.36
CA TYR A 494 26.38 -31.75 -26.95
C TYR A 494 25.28 -30.72 -26.84
N TYR A 495 24.50 -30.78 -25.77
CA TYR A 495 23.42 -29.86 -25.47
C TYR A 495 23.53 -29.36 -24.05
N ARG A 496 23.21 -28.12 -23.84
CA ARG A 496 23.01 -27.51 -22.53
C ARG A 496 21.82 -26.59 -22.55
N ALA A 497 21.29 -26.33 -21.40
CA ALA A 497 20.26 -25.32 -21.22
C ALA A 497 20.59 -24.39 -20.05
N PHE A 498 20.16 -23.17 -20.13
CA PHE A 498 20.25 -22.22 -19.04
C PHE A 498 19.02 -21.32 -18.99
N LEU A 499 18.75 -20.80 -17.80
CA LEU A 499 17.73 -19.76 -17.59
C LEU A 499 18.34 -18.43 -18.05
N ARG A 500 17.63 -17.73 -18.93
CA ARG A 500 17.99 -16.36 -19.32
C ARG A 500 17.47 -15.40 -18.25
N PRO A 501 18.36 -14.56 -17.66
CA PRO A 501 17.97 -13.55 -16.68
C PRO A 501 17.00 -12.51 -17.26
#